data_f37ac6850b2d1aedb4edbd774227cf3c
#
_entry.id   f37ac6850b2d1aedb4edbd774227cf3c
#
_cell.length_a   1.000
_cell.length_b   1.000
_cell.length_c   1.000
_cell.angle_alpha   90.00
_cell.angle_beta   90.00
_cell.angle_gamma   90.00
#
_symmetry.space_group_name_H-M   'P 1'
#
loop_
_entity.id
_entity.type
_entity.pdbx_description
1 polymer ?
#
loop_
_entity_poly.entity_id
_entity_poly.type
_entity_poly.pdbx_seq_one_letter_code
_entity_poly.pdbx_strand_id
1 'polypeptide(L)'
;MLDLNAVDLGFSRKAEVYDAYCDQHPVIRWCRSIIRQEVSRRLGSDGSILELNAGTGTDAAHFVEHGYRVHATDIAAGMISAIQQKRSGSKNAEHFSVQQLSFTALDQVTGGPYDLIFSNFGGLNCIPDLKTVTRSLPRLLNPGGYLIWVLMPPICPWELVQVLRGQFHVATRRLRAGGVMANVEGAAVMTWYHSQKKVMDTLTPQFRLLHRQSLSLFCPPSYMDRFPHRFPRLTQFLLDLDERLGSRRPFNNWGDFIAYTFQYES
;
A
#
# COMPACT_ATOMS: atom_id res chain seq x y z
N MET A 1 -16.09 -0.62 15.84
CA MET A 1 -16.61 0.04 14.62
C MET A 1 -15.47 0.84 14.01
N LEU A 2 -15.29 0.83 12.71
CA LEU A 2 -14.26 1.63 12.02
C LEU A 2 -14.68 3.11 12.13
N ASP A 3 -13.82 3.95 12.70
CA ASP A 3 -14.07 5.39 12.75
C ASP A 3 -13.58 6.05 11.46
N LEU A 4 -14.45 6.09 10.46
CA LEU A 4 -14.14 6.66 9.15
C LEU A 4 -13.87 8.17 9.22
N ASN A 5 -14.44 8.87 10.19
CA ASN A 5 -14.19 10.30 10.38
C ASN A 5 -12.78 10.57 10.90
N ALA A 6 -12.29 9.75 11.83
CA ALA A 6 -10.90 9.85 12.30
C ALA A 6 -9.89 9.52 11.19
N VAL A 7 -10.21 8.55 10.32
CA VAL A 7 -9.41 8.20 9.14
C VAL A 7 -9.35 9.39 8.18
N ASP A 8 -10.51 9.94 7.78
CA ASP A 8 -10.59 11.09 6.88
C ASP A 8 -9.80 12.29 7.44
N LEU A 9 -10.04 12.66 8.70
CA LEU A 9 -9.37 13.81 9.32
C LEU A 9 -7.84 13.66 9.36
N GLY A 10 -7.35 12.49 9.76
CA GLY A 10 -5.91 12.22 9.87
C GLY A 10 -5.20 12.27 8.52
N PHE A 11 -5.76 11.58 7.53
CA PHE A 11 -5.16 11.54 6.20
C PHE A 11 -5.34 12.85 5.42
N SER A 12 -6.44 13.58 5.61
CA SER A 12 -6.60 14.91 4.99
C SER A 12 -5.56 15.91 5.47
N ARG A 13 -5.22 15.93 6.75
CA ARG A 13 -4.13 16.78 7.29
C ARG A 13 -2.77 16.36 6.76
N LYS A 14 -2.54 15.08 6.60
CA LYS A 14 -1.28 14.54 6.06
C LYS A 14 -1.06 14.93 4.60
N ALA A 15 -2.11 15.11 3.81
CA ALA A 15 -2.01 15.37 2.37
C ALA A 15 -1.10 16.57 2.04
N GLU A 16 -1.14 17.64 2.84
CA GLU A 16 -0.39 18.89 2.58
C GLU A 16 1.15 18.70 2.58
N VAL A 17 1.65 17.78 3.40
CA VAL A 17 3.10 17.56 3.57
C VAL A 17 3.59 16.23 3.03
N TYR A 18 2.67 15.37 2.61
CA TYR A 18 2.96 13.97 2.30
C TYR A 18 3.87 13.81 1.08
N ASP A 19 3.58 14.51 -0.01
CA ASP A 19 4.32 14.37 -1.26
C ASP A 19 5.77 14.82 -1.10
N ALA A 20 5.99 16.00 -0.52
CA ALA A 20 7.34 16.52 -0.29
C ALA A 20 8.19 15.59 0.58
N TYR A 21 7.59 15.00 1.61
CA TYR A 21 8.27 14.01 2.45
C TYR A 21 8.58 12.71 1.66
N CYS A 22 7.61 12.19 0.94
CA CYS A 22 7.76 10.94 0.19
C CYS A 22 8.80 11.07 -0.93
N ASP A 23 8.82 12.21 -1.63
CA ASP A 23 9.73 12.45 -2.75
C ASP A 23 11.18 12.60 -2.30
N GLN A 24 11.41 13.06 -1.08
CA GLN A 24 12.76 13.19 -0.52
C GLN A 24 13.25 11.91 0.17
N HIS A 25 12.36 11.01 0.60
CA HIS A 25 12.72 9.85 1.41
C HIS A 25 13.17 8.65 0.56
N PRO A 26 14.47 8.24 0.60
CA PRO A 26 15.01 7.23 -0.31
C PRO A 26 14.34 5.87 -0.18
N VAL A 27 13.97 5.44 1.04
CA VAL A 27 13.29 4.15 1.28
C VAL A 27 11.88 4.15 0.68
N ILE A 28 11.13 5.26 0.81
CA ILE A 28 9.78 5.37 0.24
C ILE A 28 9.86 5.34 -1.29
N ARG A 29 10.78 6.09 -1.88
CA ARG A 29 11.00 6.08 -3.34
C ARG A 29 11.36 4.70 -3.84
N TRP A 30 12.23 3.99 -3.14
CA TRP A 30 12.60 2.62 -3.47
C TRP A 30 11.38 1.68 -3.38
N CYS A 31 10.63 1.71 -2.28
CA CYS A 31 9.40 0.91 -2.15
C CYS A 31 8.44 1.15 -3.33
N ARG A 32 8.20 2.43 -3.68
CA ARG A 32 7.35 2.77 -4.84
C ARG A 32 7.91 2.21 -6.14
N SER A 33 9.23 2.32 -6.36
CA SER A 33 9.85 1.83 -7.61
C SER A 33 9.67 0.31 -7.78
N ILE A 34 9.84 -0.47 -6.70
CA ILE A 34 9.61 -1.92 -6.71
C ILE A 34 8.15 -2.25 -7.08
N ILE A 35 7.21 -1.55 -6.47
CA ILE A 35 5.78 -1.81 -6.71
C ILE A 35 5.38 -1.37 -8.13
N ARG A 36 5.83 -0.20 -8.60
CA ARG A 36 5.58 0.29 -9.95
C ARG A 36 6.13 -0.66 -11.02
N GLN A 37 7.33 -1.20 -10.80
CA GLN A 37 7.90 -2.24 -11.66
C GLN A 37 7.04 -3.51 -11.66
N GLU A 38 6.51 -3.93 -10.51
CA GLU A 38 5.64 -5.11 -10.44
C GLU A 38 4.34 -4.87 -11.20
N VAL A 39 3.72 -3.68 -11.11
CA VAL A 39 2.55 -3.31 -11.93
C VAL A 39 2.90 -3.39 -13.42
N SER A 40 4.00 -2.77 -13.86
CA SER A 40 4.42 -2.77 -15.27
C SER A 40 4.78 -4.16 -15.80
N ARG A 41 5.21 -5.09 -14.95
CA ARG A 41 5.43 -6.49 -15.34
C ARG A 41 4.12 -7.25 -15.59
N ARG A 42 3.02 -6.82 -15.02
CA ARG A 42 1.73 -7.52 -15.10
C ARG A 42 0.81 -6.95 -16.16
N LEU A 43 0.89 -5.64 -16.41
CA LEU A 43 0.01 -4.96 -17.34
C LEU A 43 0.74 -4.56 -18.63
N GLY A 44 0.02 -4.63 -19.75
CA GLY A 44 0.39 -3.94 -20.99
C GLY A 44 0.25 -2.43 -20.86
N SER A 45 0.74 -1.71 -21.85
CA SER A 45 0.90 -0.24 -21.83
C SER A 45 -0.42 0.58 -21.75
N ASP A 46 -1.58 -0.03 -21.89
CA ASP A 46 -2.90 0.62 -21.89
C ASP A 46 -3.88 -0.01 -20.88
N GLY A 47 -3.36 -0.79 -19.93
CA GLY A 47 -4.14 -1.47 -18.91
C GLY A 47 -4.92 -0.51 -18.02
N SER A 48 -6.03 -1.02 -17.46
CA SER A 48 -6.90 -0.29 -16.54
C SER A 48 -6.61 -0.66 -15.09
N ILE A 49 -6.43 0.35 -14.24
CA ILE A 49 -6.06 0.20 -12.83
C ILE A 49 -7.13 0.84 -11.95
N LEU A 50 -7.62 0.10 -10.95
CA LEU A 50 -8.33 0.67 -9.81
C LEU A 50 -7.35 0.80 -8.64
N GLU A 51 -7.04 2.01 -8.23
CA GLU A 51 -6.21 2.27 -7.05
C GLU A 51 -7.09 2.53 -5.83
N LEU A 52 -6.95 1.68 -4.82
CA LEU A 52 -7.61 1.82 -3.53
C LEU A 52 -6.71 2.62 -2.58
N ASN A 53 -7.31 3.46 -1.71
CA ASN A 53 -6.55 4.30 -0.77
C ASN A 53 -5.37 5.03 -1.46
N ALA A 54 -5.67 5.70 -2.58
CA ALA A 54 -4.67 6.31 -3.46
C ALA A 54 -3.83 7.43 -2.80
N GLY A 55 -4.24 7.89 -1.61
CA GLY A 55 -3.59 8.99 -0.91
C GLY A 55 -3.61 10.25 -1.77
N THR A 56 -2.48 10.92 -1.92
CA THR A 56 -2.35 12.11 -2.78
C THR A 56 -2.32 11.79 -4.27
N GLY A 57 -2.46 10.51 -4.67
CA GLY A 57 -2.48 10.09 -6.08
C GLY A 57 -1.11 10.06 -6.76
N THR A 58 -0.02 9.96 -5.99
CA THR A 58 1.34 9.94 -6.55
C THR A 58 1.61 8.71 -7.40
N ASP A 59 1.05 7.54 -7.05
CA ASP A 59 1.17 6.34 -7.88
C ASP A 59 0.18 6.39 -9.04
N ALA A 60 -1.07 6.86 -8.84
CA ALA A 60 -2.04 7.09 -9.89
C ALA A 60 -1.51 8.01 -10.99
N ALA A 61 -0.96 9.18 -10.63
CA ALA A 61 -0.38 10.12 -11.58
C ALA A 61 0.78 9.48 -12.37
N HIS A 62 1.66 8.75 -11.69
CA HIS A 62 2.75 8.02 -12.34
C HIS A 62 2.22 7.03 -13.39
N PHE A 63 1.22 6.22 -13.05
CA PHE A 63 0.67 5.24 -13.99
C PHE A 63 -0.02 5.92 -15.18
N VAL A 64 -0.76 7.01 -14.96
CA VAL A 64 -1.38 7.80 -16.04
C VAL A 64 -0.32 8.38 -16.99
N GLU A 65 0.79 8.89 -16.47
CA GLU A 65 1.91 9.39 -17.29
C GLU A 65 2.58 8.28 -18.12
N HIS A 66 2.45 7.02 -17.69
CA HIS A 66 2.98 5.84 -18.39
C HIS A 66 1.92 5.15 -19.28
N GLY A 67 0.78 5.79 -19.55
CA GLY A 67 -0.22 5.34 -20.51
C GLY A 67 -1.33 4.46 -19.94
N TYR A 68 -1.35 4.18 -18.63
CA TYR A 68 -2.42 3.42 -18.01
C TYR A 68 -3.68 4.26 -17.78
N ARG A 69 -4.85 3.64 -17.83
CA ARG A 69 -6.10 4.24 -17.38
C ARG A 69 -6.28 3.98 -15.90
N VAL A 70 -6.33 5.03 -15.08
CA VAL A 70 -6.40 4.91 -13.62
C VAL A 70 -7.69 5.48 -13.07
N HIS A 71 -8.38 4.70 -12.25
CA HIS A 71 -9.44 5.14 -11.38
C HIS A 71 -8.91 5.14 -9.94
N ALA A 72 -8.68 6.34 -9.39
CA ALA A 72 -8.13 6.51 -8.06
C ALA A 72 -9.25 6.73 -7.04
N THR A 73 -9.24 5.98 -5.93
CA THR A 73 -10.20 6.15 -4.85
C THR A 73 -9.49 6.40 -3.51
N ASP A 74 -10.04 7.31 -2.73
CA ASP A 74 -9.65 7.53 -1.34
C ASP A 74 -10.88 8.00 -0.55
N ILE A 75 -10.89 7.76 0.76
CA ILE A 75 -11.96 8.25 1.63
C ILE A 75 -11.73 9.70 2.04
N ALA A 76 -10.47 10.13 2.18
CA ALA A 76 -10.08 11.39 2.75
C ALA A 76 -10.26 12.54 1.73
N ALA A 77 -11.08 13.54 2.09
CA ALA A 77 -11.39 14.67 1.22
C ALA A 77 -10.13 15.47 0.83
N GLY A 78 -9.16 15.65 1.75
CA GLY A 78 -7.89 16.29 1.44
C GLY A 78 -7.05 15.51 0.44
N MET A 79 -7.05 14.17 0.51
CA MET A 79 -6.39 13.32 -0.48
C MET A 79 -7.05 13.44 -1.86
N ILE A 80 -8.37 13.41 -1.92
CA ILE A 80 -9.14 13.61 -3.17
C ILE A 80 -8.81 14.96 -3.81
N SER A 81 -8.73 16.03 -3.02
CA SER A 81 -8.32 17.37 -3.53
C SER A 81 -6.92 17.32 -4.14
N ALA A 82 -5.95 16.66 -3.51
CA ALA A 82 -4.60 16.51 -4.03
C ALA A 82 -4.58 15.70 -5.34
N ILE A 83 -5.37 14.60 -5.43
CA ILE A 83 -5.51 13.82 -6.66
C ILE A 83 -6.09 14.67 -7.79
N GLN A 84 -7.14 15.45 -7.50
CA GLN A 84 -7.78 16.33 -8.49
C GLN A 84 -6.83 17.40 -9.03
N GLN A 85 -5.96 17.97 -8.17
CA GLN A 85 -4.91 18.91 -8.61
C GLN A 85 -3.92 18.23 -9.56
N LYS A 86 -3.44 17.02 -9.24
CA LYS A 86 -2.55 16.27 -10.12
C LYS A 86 -3.24 15.92 -11.46
N ARG A 87 -4.50 15.50 -11.40
CA ARG A 87 -5.30 15.24 -12.60
C ARG A 87 -5.39 16.47 -13.50
N SER A 88 -5.70 17.64 -12.93
CA SER A 88 -5.82 18.89 -13.69
C SER A 88 -4.52 19.33 -14.34
N GLY A 89 -3.37 18.98 -13.77
CA GLY A 89 -2.04 19.23 -14.33
C GLY A 89 -1.54 18.15 -15.30
N SER A 90 -2.26 17.04 -15.44
CA SER A 90 -1.85 15.92 -16.29
C SER A 90 -2.20 16.16 -17.74
N LYS A 91 -1.28 15.81 -18.66
CA LYS A 91 -1.53 15.82 -20.09
C LYS A 91 -2.52 14.72 -20.54
N ASN A 92 -2.69 13.69 -19.71
CA ASN A 92 -3.57 12.53 -19.96
C ASN A 92 -4.73 12.51 -18.96
N ALA A 93 -5.31 13.68 -18.66
CA ALA A 93 -6.37 13.82 -17.65
C ALA A 93 -7.63 12.98 -17.96
N GLU A 94 -7.85 12.62 -19.22
CA GLU A 94 -8.93 11.73 -19.68
C GLU A 94 -8.73 10.28 -19.21
N HIS A 95 -7.49 9.85 -18.97
CA HIS A 95 -7.15 8.54 -18.43
C HIS A 95 -7.13 8.50 -16.90
N PHE A 96 -7.40 9.62 -16.25
CA PHE A 96 -7.33 9.77 -14.80
C PHE A 96 -8.69 10.10 -14.21
N SER A 97 -9.39 9.12 -13.68
CA SER A 97 -10.67 9.31 -12.97
C SER A 97 -10.47 9.24 -11.46
N VAL A 98 -11.32 9.93 -10.72
CA VAL A 98 -11.19 10.10 -9.25
C VAL A 98 -12.57 9.95 -8.62
N GLN A 99 -12.66 9.17 -7.56
CA GLN A 99 -13.89 9.01 -6.78
C GLN A 99 -13.58 9.04 -5.27
N GLN A 100 -14.27 9.88 -4.51
CA GLN A 100 -14.21 9.81 -3.06
C GLN A 100 -15.01 8.60 -2.59
N LEU A 101 -14.30 7.56 -2.13
CA LEU A 101 -14.90 6.30 -1.75
C LEU A 101 -14.02 5.53 -0.77
N SER A 102 -14.64 4.93 0.24
CA SER A 102 -13.98 3.95 1.08
C SER A 102 -13.80 2.62 0.34
N PHE A 103 -12.64 1.99 0.46
CA PHE A 103 -12.42 0.62 -0.03
C PHE A 103 -13.32 -0.42 0.68
N THR A 104 -14.05 -0.04 1.71
CA THR A 104 -15.08 -0.89 2.34
C THR A 104 -16.44 -0.84 1.62
N ALA A 105 -16.61 0.09 0.68
CA ALA A 105 -17.83 0.32 -0.10
C ALA A 105 -17.59 0.13 -1.61
N LEU A 106 -16.78 -0.85 -1.99
CA LEU A 106 -16.40 -1.10 -3.38
C LEU A 106 -17.57 -1.47 -4.31
N ASP A 107 -18.71 -1.84 -3.76
CA ASP A 107 -19.97 -1.99 -4.51
C ASP A 107 -20.44 -0.69 -5.17
N GLN A 108 -19.99 0.47 -4.69
CA GLN A 108 -20.31 1.80 -5.21
C GLN A 108 -19.25 2.35 -6.18
N VAL A 109 -18.20 1.58 -6.50
CA VAL A 109 -17.21 1.98 -7.49
C VAL A 109 -17.87 2.15 -8.85
N THR A 110 -17.63 3.32 -9.46
CA THR A 110 -18.07 3.63 -10.83
C THR A 110 -17.04 3.13 -11.83
N GLY A 111 -17.50 2.48 -12.88
CA GLY A 111 -16.62 1.92 -13.93
C GLY A 111 -16.16 0.49 -13.62
N GLY A 112 -15.17 0.02 -14.38
CA GLY A 112 -14.69 -1.36 -14.38
C GLY A 112 -15.43 -2.26 -15.38
N PRO A 113 -15.10 -3.55 -15.45
CA PRO A 113 -14.03 -4.18 -14.67
C PRO A 113 -12.62 -3.68 -15.06
N TYR A 114 -11.65 -3.91 -14.17
CA TYR A 114 -10.27 -3.44 -14.30
C TYR A 114 -9.32 -4.61 -14.54
N ASP A 115 -8.16 -4.33 -15.15
CA ASP A 115 -7.11 -5.33 -15.38
C ASP A 115 -6.24 -5.53 -14.12
N LEU A 116 -6.20 -4.51 -13.25
CA LEU A 116 -5.48 -4.57 -11.99
C LEU A 116 -6.19 -3.74 -10.90
N ILE A 117 -6.29 -4.31 -9.71
CA ILE A 117 -6.67 -3.57 -8.49
C ILE A 117 -5.43 -3.44 -7.59
N PHE A 118 -5.16 -2.21 -7.16
CA PHE A 118 -3.93 -1.85 -6.47
C PHE A 118 -4.22 -1.18 -5.12
N SER A 119 -3.42 -1.53 -4.10
CA SER A 119 -3.43 -0.86 -2.78
C SER A 119 -2.02 -0.81 -2.23
N ASN A 120 -1.51 0.38 -1.93
CA ASN A 120 -0.15 0.60 -1.47
C ASN A 120 -0.07 1.06 0.00
N PHE A 121 1.13 0.95 0.58
CA PHE A 121 1.51 1.50 1.90
C PHE A 121 0.55 1.18 3.05
N GLY A 122 -0.05 -0.03 3.05
CA GLY A 122 -0.79 -0.54 4.21
C GLY A 122 -2.14 0.15 4.46
N GLY A 123 -2.76 0.80 3.47
CA GLY A 123 -4.09 1.37 3.66
C GLY A 123 -5.13 0.33 4.11
N LEU A 124 -5.06 -0.89 3.58
CA LEU A 124 -5.93 -1.99 4.00
C LEU A 124 -5.64 -2.51 5.43
N ASN A 125 -4.57 -2.06 6.07
CA ASN A 125 -4.34 -2.33 7.48
C ASN A 125 -5.23 -1.49 8.41
N CYS A 126 -6.03 -0.57 7.88
CA CYS A 126 -7.03 0.18 8.66
C CYS A 126 -8.30 -0.62 8.93
N ILE A 127 -8.44 -1.87 8.44
CA ILE A 127 -9.60 -2.73 8.70
C ILE A 127 -9.20 -4.06 9.32
N PRO A 128 -10.05 -4.62 10.22
CA PRO A 128 -9.77 -5.91 10.87
C PRO A 128 -10.01 -7.11 9.94
N ASP A 129 -10.90 -6.99 8.97
CA ASP A 129 -11.31 -8.09 8.08
C ASP A 129 -11.21 -7.69 6.60
N LEU A 130 -10.26 -8.32 5.91
CA LEU A 130 -10.04 -8.12 4.47
C LEU A 130 -11.20 -8.65 3.60
N LYS A 131 -12.07 -9.51 4.13
CA LYS A 131 -13.27 -9.99 3.42
C LYS A 131 -14.20 -8.86 3.02
N THR A 132 -14.19 -7.77 3.79
CA THR A 132 -14.94 -6.55 3.45
C THR A 132 -14.56 -6.00 2.07
N VAL A 133 -13.30 -6.17 1.67
CA VAL A 133 -12.78 -5.74 0.36
C VAL A 133 -12.93 -6.86 -0.67
N THR A 134 -12.51 -8.09 -0.32
CA THR A 134 -12.40 -9.19 -1.30
C THR A 134 -13.73 -9.61 -1.89
N ARG A 135 -14.84 -9.47 -1.17
CA ARG A 135 -16.19 -9.80 -1.67
C ARG A 135 -16.58 -9.06 -2.95
N SER A 136 -16.03 -7.88 -3.19
CA SER A 136 -16.35 -7.05 -4.35
C SER A 136 -15.36 -7.23 -5.52
N LEU A 137 -14.19 -7.85 -5.28
CA LEU A 137 -13.13 -7.97 -6.29
C LEU A 137 -13.55 -8.74 -7.55
N PRO A 138 -14.30 -9.86 -7.47
CA PRO A 138 -14.70 -10.61 -8.66
C PRO A 138 -15.54 -9.80 -9.66
N ARG A 139 -16.31 -8.83 -9.16
CA ARG A 139 -17.09 -7.92 -10.02
C ARG A 139 -16.23 -6.83 -10.65
N LEU A 140 -15.13 -6.47 -10.01
CA LEU A 140 -14.30 -5.34 -10.39
C LEU A 140 -13.05 -5.73 -11.18
N LEU A 141 -12.73 -7.02 -11.28
CA LEU A 141 -11.60 -7.54 -12.04
C LEU A 141 -12.04 -8.24 -13.31
N ASN A 142 -11.31 -7.99 -14.38
CA ASN A 142 -11.37 -8.82 -15.58
C ASN A 142 -10.91 -10.25 -15.26
N PRO A 143 -11.44 -11.29 -15.93
CA PRO A 143 -10.87 -12.64 -15.84
C PRO A 143 -9.37 -12.63 -16.15
N GLY A 144 -8.56 -13.26 -15.29
CA GLY A 144 -7.10 -13.23 -15.39
C GLY A 144 -6.45 -11.93 -14.90
N GLY A 145 -7.24 -10.96 -14.45
CA GLY A 145 -6.75 -9.68 -13.90
C GLY A 145 -5.93 -9.86 -12.62
N TYR A 146 -5.26 -8.80 -12.20
CA TYR A 146 -4.28 -8.84 -11.12
C TYR A 146 -4.74 -8.06 -9.89
N LEU A 147 -4.28 -8.51 -8.73
CA LEU A 147 -4.44 -7.83 -7.45
C LEU A 147 -3.04 -7.61 -6.85
N ILE A 148 -2.68 -6.36 -6.58
CA ILE A 148 -1.43 -6.03 -5.90
C ILE A 148 -1.74 -5.30 -4.60
N TRP A 149 -1.44 -5.93 -3.47
CA TRP A 149 -1.63 -5.38 -2.14
C TRP A 149 -0.32 -5.27 -1.38
N VAL A 150 -0.06 -4.09 -0.83
CA VAL A 150 1.08 -3.83 0.06
C VAL A 150 0.55 -3.67 1.48
N LEU A 151 0.85 -4.66 2.32
CA LEU A 151 0.31 -4.79 3.67
C LEU A 151 1.42 -4.81 4.72
N MET A 152 1.13 -4.26 5.90
CA MET A 152 1.99 -4.39 7.07
C MET A 152 1.80 -5.77 7.72
N PRO A 153 2.86 -6.60 7.80
CA PRO A 153 2.81 -7.91 8.44
C PRO A 153 2.92 -7.79 9.97
N PRO A 154 2.60 -8.88 10.72
CA PRO A 154 2.79 -8.92 12.17
C PRO A 154 4.26 -8.97 12.60
N ILE A 155 5.18 -9.30 11.72
CA ILE A 155 6.60 -9.41 12.02
C ILE A 155 7.39 -8.39 11.22
N CYS A 156 7.93 -7.39 11.95
CA CYS A 156 8.91 -6.43 11.45
C CYS A 156 10.18 -6.55 12.31
N PRO A 157 11.30 -7.06 11.77
CA PRO A 157 12.53 -7.25 12.55
C PRO A 157 13.03 -5.97 13.21
N TRP A 158 12.90 -4.83 12.53
CA TRP A 158 13.31 -3.53 13.06
C TRP A 158 12.50 -3.07 14.28
N GLU A 159 11.24 -3.51 14.40
CA GLU A 159 10.46 -3.28 15.61
C GLU A 159 10.84 -4.28 16.71
N LEU A 160 11.08 -5.54 16.35
CA LEU A 160 11.48 -6.56 17.33
C LEU A 160 12.80 -6.21 18.04
N VAL A 161 13.79 -5.69 17.30
CA VAL A 161 15.07 -5.29 17.92
C VAL A 161 14.95 -4.10 18.90
N GLN A 162 13.82 -3.38 18.94
CA GLN A 162 13.57 -2.34 19.93
C GLN A 162 13.48 -2.89 21.37
N VAL A 163 13.30 -4.21 21.54
CA VAL A 163 13.43 -4.89 22.84
C VAL A 163 14.81 -4.57 23.47
N LEU A 164 15.88 -4.56 22.67
CA LEU A 164 17.24 -4.27 23.14
C LEU A 164 17.39 -2.82 23.67
N ARG A 165 16.44 -1.95 23.34
CA ARG A 165 16.35 -0.56 23.85
C ARG A 165 15.29 -0.40 24.94
N GLY A 166 14.74 -1.49 25.49
CA GLY A 166 13.67 -1.47 26.49
C GLY A 166 12.30 -1.05 25.96
N GLN A 167 12.12 -0.94 24.64
CA GLN A 167 10.85 -0.51 24.03
C GLN A 167 9.94 -1.70 23.71
N PHE A 168 9.57 -2.47 24.72
CA PHE A 168 8.76 -3.69 24.59
C PHE A 168 7.41 -3.45 23.92
N HIS A 169 6.77 -2.30 24.17
CA HIS A 169 5.47 -1.97 23.57
C HIS A 169 5.58 -1.79 22.03
N VAL A 170 6.68 -1.24 21.52
CA VAL A 170 6.94 -1.11 20.06
C VAL A 170 7.20 -2.50 19.49
N ALA A 171 8.07 -3.28 20.14
CA ALA A 171 8.46 -4.59 19.64
C ALA A 171 7.28 -5.58 19.52
N THR A 172 6.28 -5.48 20.40
CA THR A 172 5.13 -6.41 20.43
C THR A 172 3.84 -5.87 19.85
N ARG A 173 3.81 -4.60 19.43
CA ARG A 173 2.55 -3.95 18.98
C ARG A 173 1.91 -4.67 17.80
N ARG A 174 2.73 -5.15 16.84
CA ARG A 174 2.23 -5.84 15.64
C ARG A 174 1.65 -7.23 15.92
N LEU A 175 1.94 -7.82 17.07
CA LEU A 175 1.45 -9.14 17.48
C LEU A 175 0.06 -9.08 18.15
N ARG A 176 -0.49 -7.89 18.40
CA ARG A 176 -1.78 -7.72 19.05
C ARG A 176 -2.91 -8.00 18.07
N ALA A 177 -3.68 -9.06 18.33
CA ALA A 177 -4.79 -9.49 17.48
C ALA A 177 -5.92 -8.44 17.37
N GLY A 178 -6.13 -7.62 18.41
CA GLY A 178 -7.13 -6.55 18.45
C GLY A 178 -6.76 -5.28 17.68
N GLY A 179 -5.61 -5.25 17.03
CA GLY A 179 -5.07 -4.04 16.41
C GLY A 179 -4.42 -3.08 17.40
N VAL A 180 -3.90 -2.00 16.90
CA VAL A 180 -3.19 -0.96 17.67
C VAL A 180 -3.64 0.41 17.19
N MET A 181 -3.80 1.34 18.12
CA MET A 181 -4.05 2.72 17.77
C MET A 181 -2.75 3.37 17.25
N ALA A 182 -2.75 3.78 16.00
CA ALA A 182 -1.69 4.56 15.40
C ALA A 182 -2.07 6.04 15.36
N ASN A 183 -1.11 6.92 15.55
CA ASN A 183 -1.32 8.36 15.39
C ASN A 183 -0.96 8.74 13.94
N VAL A 184 -1.93 9.27 13.22
CA VAL A 184 -1.77 9.81 11.87
C VAL A 184 -2.10 11.30 11.92
N GLU A 185 -1.06 12.16 11.96
CA GLU A 185 -1.19 13.62 12.03
C GLU A 185 -2.19 14.10 13.12
N GLY A 186 -2.07 13.52 14.32
CA GLY A 186 -2.91 13.85 15.47
C GLY A 186 -4.27 13.14 15.50
N ALA A 187 -4.63 12.37 14.48
CA ALA A 187 -5.81 11.51 14.51
C ALA A 187 -5.43 10.07 14.91
N ALA A 188 -6.27 9.48 15.75
CA ALA A 188 -6.09 8.10 16.21
C ALA A 188 -6.74 7.13 15.22
N VAL A 189 -5.94 6.38 14.48
CA VAL A 189 -6.39 5.42 13.47
C VAL A 189 -6.08 4.01 13.92
N MET A 190 -7.09 3.14 14.01
CA MET A 190 -6.89 1.73 14.30
C MET A 190 -6.16 1.03 13.16
N THR A 191 -5.13 0.27 13.50
CA THR A 191 -4.27 -0.44 12.55
C THR A 191 -4.18 -1.92 12.93
N TRP A 192 -4.47 -2.81 11.99
CA TRP A 192 -4.37 -4.27 12.13
C TRP A 192 -3.26 -4.82 11.26
N TYR A 193 -2.47 -5.75 11.80
CA TYR A 193 -1.38 -6.38 11.09
C TYR A 193 -1.82 -7.75 10.56
N HIS A 194 -1.86 -7.90 9.24
CA HIS A 194 -2.39 -9.09 8.60
C HIS A 194 -1.29 -10.12 8.36
N SER A 195 -1.45 -11.31 8.95
CA SER A 195 -0.54 -12.43 8.69
C SER A 195 -0.72 -12.94 7.27
N GLN A 196 0.35 -13.52 6.70
CA GLN A 196 0.30 -14.16 5.39
C GLN A 196 -0.84 -15.18 5.31
N LYS A 197 -0.98 -16.03 6.35
CA LYS A 197 -2.06 -17.03 6.40
C LYS A 197 -3.42 -16.36 6.24
N LYS A 198 -3.68 -15.27 6.98
CA LYS A 198 -4.95 -14.55 6.89
C LYS A 198 -5.20 -13.96 5.50
N VAL A 199 -4.16 -13.38 4.86
CA VAL A 199 -4.25 -12.85 3.50
C VAL A 199 -4.60 -13.96 2.51
N MET A 200 -3.89 -15.10 2.57
CA MET A 200 -4.13 -16.27 1.71
C MET A 200 -5.54 -16.84 1.92
N ASP A 201 -5.95 -17.11 3.18
CA ASP A 201 -7.26 -17.68 3.51
C ASP A 201 -8.42 -16.77 3.04
N THR A 202 -8.17 -15.46 2.90
CA THR A 202 -9.21 -14.50 2.47
C THR A 202 -9.38 -14.47 0.96
N LEU A 203 -8.33 -14.78 0.19
CA LEU A 203 -8.31 -14.68 -1.27
C LEU A 203 -8.46 -16.01 -1.98
N THR A 204 -8.01 -17.12 -1.37
CA THR A 204 -8.16 -18.49 -1.93
C THR A 204 -9.65 -18.95 -1.85
N PRO A 205 -10.18 -19.68 -2.85
CA PRO A 205 -9.49 -20.23 -4.04
C PRO A 205 -9.48 -19.31 -5.26
N GLN A 206 -10.20 -18.18 -5.25
CA GLN A 206 -10.41 -17.34 -6.43
C GLN A 206 -9.15 -16.62 -6.93
N PHE A 207 -8.12 -16.53 -6.09
CA PHE A 207 -6.90 -15.81 -6.40
C PHE A 207 -5.67 -16.68 -6.19
N ARG A 208 -4.84 -16.80 -7.22
CA ARG A 208 -3.56 -17.50 -7.18
C ARG A 208 -2.43 -16.55 -6.87
N LEU A 209 -1.67 -16.80 -5.81
CA LEU A 209 -0.47 -16.02 -5.48
C LEU A 209 0.62 -16.24 -6.54
N LEU A 210 1.04 -15.17 -7.21
CA LEU A 210 2.11 -15.17 -8.21
C LEU A 210 3.45 -14.74 -7.65
N HIS A 211 3.44 -13.67 -6.84
CA HIS A 211 4.66 -13.07 -6.31
C HIS A 211 4.42 -12.52 -4.90
N ARG A 212 5.47 -12.57 -4.10
CA ARG A 212 5.50 -11.97 -2.78
C ARG A 212 6.90 -11.45 -2.48
N GLN A 213 6.97 -10.18 -2.08
CA GLN A 213 8.22 -9.52 -1.76
C GLN A 213 8.10 -8.71 -0.47
N SER A 214 9.07 -8.86 0.41
CA SER A 214 9.23 -7.99 1.56
C SER A 214 9.82 -6.65 1.15
N LEU A 215 9.41 -5.61 1.85
CA LEU A 215 9.91 -4.26 1.69
C LEU A 215 10.41 -3.77 3.05
N SER A 216 11.62 -3.20 3.06
CA SER A 216 12.29 -2.75 4.29
C SER A 216 12.43 -3.86 5.34
N LEU A 217 13.03 -4.97 4.93
CA LEU A 217 13.44 -6.06 5.82
C LEU A 217 14.85 -5.82 6.36
N PHE A 218 15.82 -5.60 5.46
CA PHE A 218 17.21 -5.32 5.79
C PHE A 218 17.44 -3.82 5.99
N CYS A 219 16.86 -2.98 5.14
CA CYS A 219 16.86 -1.54 5.31
C CYS A 219 15.86 -1.13 6.41
N PRO A 220 16.23 -0.21 7.32
CA PRO A 220 15.28 0.32 8.30
C PRO A 220 14.04 0.94 7.65
N PRO A 221 12.86 0.79 8.28
CA PRO A 221 11.63 1.42 7.84
C PRO A 221 11.72 2.94 7.70
N SER A 222 10.86 3.52 6.85
CA SER A 222 10.87 4.95 6.54
C SER A 222 10.67 5.87 7.75
N TYR A 223 9.99 5.41 8.80
CA TYR A 223 9.84 6.20 10.04
C TYR A 223 11.15 6.32 10.86
N MET A 224 12.21 5.58 10.49
CA MET A 224 13.56 5.76 11.00
C MET A 224 14.35 6.76 10.11
N ASP A 225 13.76 7.87 9.80
CA ASP A 225 14.19 8.90 8.82
C ASP A 225 15.64 9.37 8.95
N ARG A 226 16.18 9.41 10.17
CA ARG A 226 17.58 9.79 10.42
C ARG A 226 18.60 8.82 9.84
N PHE A 227 18.23 7.55 9.67
CA PHE A 227 19.17 6.52 9.23
C PHE A 227 19.65 6.75 7.79
N PRO A 228 18.78 6.97 6.79
CA PRO A 228 19.19 7.22 5.42
C PRO A 228 20.06 8.48 5.27
N HIS A 229 19.77 9.53 6.04
CA HIS A 229 20.54 10.75 6.02
C HIS A 229 21.95 10.58 6.62
N ARG A 230 22.05 9.80 7.70
CA ARG A 230 23.33 9.56 8.39
C ARG A 230 24.21 8.54 7.68
N PHE A 231 23.61 7.54 7.03
CA PHE A 231 24.31 6.41 6.42
C PHE A 231 23.83 6.13 4.98
N PRO A 232 23.98 7.09 4.03
CA PRO A 232 23.38 6.94 2.71
C PRO A 232 23.93 5.75 1.91
N ARG A 233 25.23 5.47 1.98
CA ARG A 233 25.84 4.30 1.29
C ARG A 233 25.36 2.98 1.86
N LEU A 234 25.25 2.89 3.19
CA LEU A 234 24.72 1.69 3.85
C LEU A 234 23.24 1.51 3.55
N THR A 235 22.46 2.58 3.51
CA THR A 235 21.06 2.54 3.10
C THR A 235 20.92 1.95 1.70
N GLN A 236 21.70 2.43 0.72
CA GLN A 236 21.65 1.88 -0.63
C GLN A 236 22.01 0.40 -0.66
N PHE A 237 23.09 -0.01 0.01
CA PHE A 237 23.47 -1.41 0.12
C PHE A 237 22.37 -2.30 0.72
N LEU A 238 21.68 -1.81 1.78
CA LEU A 238 20.59 -2.55 2.41
C LEU A 238 19.34 -2.62 1.52
N LEU A 239 19.03 -1.56 0.75
CA LEU A 239 17.96 -1.58 -0.23
C LEU A 239 18.26 -2.56 -1.38
N ASP A 240 19.49 -2.62 -1.87
CA ASP A 240 19.92 -3.60 -2.86
C ASP A 240 19.79 -5.03 -2.33
N LEU A 241 20.05 -5.23 -1.03
CA LEU A 241 19.87 -6.51 -0.37
C LEU A 241 18.37 -6.88 -0.25
N ASP A 242 17.52 -5.92 0.11
CA ASP A 242 16.06 -6.07 0.12
C ASP A 242 15.54 -6.46 -1.28
N GLU A 243 16.03 -5.83 -2.34
CA GLU A 243 15.63 -6.14 -3.71
C GLU A 243 16.01 -7.56 -4.12
N ARG A 244 17.24 -7.98 -3.80
CA ARG A 244 17.77 -9.31 -4.17
C ARG A 244 17.16 -10.47 -3.37
N LEU A 245 16.90 -10.25 -2.10
CA LEU A 245 16.50 -11.32 -1.16
C LEU A 245 15.05 -11.24 -0.71
N GLY A 246 14.42 -10.07 -0.81
CA GLY A 246 13.07 -9.84 -0.28
C GLY A 246 11.98 -10.74 -0.89
N SER A 247 12.18 -11.28 -2.09
CA SER A 247 11.27 -12.26 -2.70
C SER A 247 11.59 -13.72 -2.33
N ARG A 248 12.74 -14.00 -1.70
CA ARG A 248 13.19 -15.35 -1.39
C ARG A 248 12.73 -15.81 -0.01
N ARG A 249 12.41 -17.11 0.15
CA ARG A 249 12.17 -17.70 1.47
C ARG A 249 13.48 -17.77 2.25
N PRO A 250 13.46 -17.50 3.58
CA PRO A 250 12.32 -17.13 4.43
C PRO A 250 12.00 -15.64 4.44
N PHE A 251 12.82 -14.80 3.78
CA PHE A 251 12.83 -13.34 3.87
C PHE A 251 11.52 -12.69 3.41
N ASN A 252 10.80 -13.29 2.48
CA ASN A 252 9.53 -12.77 1.95
C ASN A 252 8.33 -12.89 2.92
N ASN A 253 8.58 -13.18 4.20
CA ASN A 253 7.55 -13.27 5.25
C ASN A 253 7.58 -12.12 6.25
N TRP A 254 8.67 -11.34 6.29
CA TRP A 254 8.94 -10.34 7.30
C TRP A 254 9.32 -9.02 6.64
N GLY A 255 9.15 -7.91 7.35
CA GLY A 255 9.52 -6.58 6.86
C GLY A 255 8.62 -5.50 7.42
N ASP A 256 8.81 -4.28 6.97
CA ASP A 256 7.87 -3.20 7.28
C ASP A 256 6.56 -3.41 6.51
N PHE A 257 6.70 -3.73 5.22
CA PHE A 257 5.59 -4.15 4.36
C PHE A 257 5.91 -5.46 3.65
N ILE A 258 4.85 -6.11 3.17
CA ILE A 258 4.92 -7.20 2.21
C ILE A 258 4.02 -6.85 1.03
N ALA A 259 4.59 -6.87 -0.17
CA ALA A 259 3.86 -6.78 -1.42
C ALA A 259 3.42 -8.18 -1.85
N TYR A 260 2.13 -8.33 -2.11
CA TYR A 260 1.51 -9.54 -2.63
C TYR A 260 0.97 -9.26 -4.02
N THR A 261 1.28 -10.12 -4.99
CA THR A 261 0.69 -10.11 -6.33
C THR A 261 -0.09 -11.39 -6.54
N PHE A 262 -1.37 -11.24 -6.79
CA PHE A 262 -2.27 -12.35 -7.10
C PHE A 262 -2.83 -12.20 -8.50
N GLN A 263 -3.25 -13.32 -9.09
CA GLN A 263 -4.05 -13.38 -10.30
C GLN A 263 -5.43 -13.92 -9.99
N TYR A 264 -6.44 -13.28 -10.52
CA TYR A 264 -7.83 -13.71 -10.39
C TYR A 264 -8.08 -14.90 -11.34
N GLU A 265 -8.51 -16.02 -10.77
CA GLU A 265 -8.93 -17.22 -11.49
C GLU A 265 -10.47 -17.27 -11.43
N SER A 266 -11.12 -16.98 -12.55
CA SER A 266 -12.59 -16.97 -12.67
C SER A 266 -13.16 -18.37 -12.81
#